data_c323fefb9bd9946a17b5f2543fb3221e
#
_entry.id   c323fefb9bd9946a17b5f2543fb3221e
#
_cell.length_a   1.000
_cell.length_b   1.000
_cell.length_c   1.000
_cell.angle_alpha   90.00
_cell.angle_beta   90.00
_cell.angle_gamma   90.00
#
_symmetry.space_group_name_H-M   'P 1'
#
loop_
_entity.id
_entity.type
_entity.pdbx_description
1 polymer ?
#
loop_
_entity_poly.entity_id
_entity_poly.type
_entity_poly.pdbx_seq_one_letter_code
_entity_poly.pdbx_strand_id
1 'polypeptide(L)'
;MVYVKSITGQPLMPTKRHGFVRRLLKTHRAKVIQRCPFTIQLLYESGSETQPVVLGVDAGSKHVGFSACTEREELYTEEMQPRNDVVSLLSDRRQYRCSRRNRKTRYRKARFDNRVHGKHKGWLAPSVEVKIQEHITRIRRICSFLPVSKVIVETAEFDMQRLKAMEEGKPLPAGTDYQLGEMYDEYNVRQYVLKRDNYTCQCCGKRPTEKRGIKLHVHHKESRKIGGNAPNNLITLCKVCHKALHEGKITLPDGKRRGRPNRDAAFMGIMRKTLIGRLRKALQVPVSETYGYITKYTREKYGIHKTHTSDARCITSMMEAVPSGTIYLVKPVRCHNRQTHKAKILRGGIRKRNQAPYTVFGFRLWDKVKFDGRECFVKGRRTSGYFALAVLEGAKVTDSASYKKLKFLETAKHYVSERRDGSPPTTEVTGVRA
;
A
#
# COMPACT_ATOMS: atom_id res chain seq x y z
N MET A 1 24.86 7.97 -7.63
CA MET A 1 25.14 6.57 -8.06
C MET A 1 24.55 6.34 -9.43
N VAL A 2 25.25 5.62 -10.33
CA VAL A 2 24.78 5.17 -11.64
C VAL A 2 24.72 3.66 -11.63
N TYR A 3 23.55 3.10 -11.94
CA TYR A 3 23.36 1.65 -12.03
C TYR A 3 23.73 1.18 -13.43
N VAL A 4 24.36 0.02 -13.51
CA VAL A 4 24.96 -0.47 -14.74
C VAL A 4 24.39 -1.86 -15.07
N LYS A 5 24.10 -2.09 -16.33
CA LYS A 5 23.76 -3.42 -16.86
C LYS A 5 24.75 -3.83 -17.93
N SER A 6 25.02 -5.11 -18.01
CA SER A 6 25.82 -5.69 -19.09
C SER A 6 25.10 -5.58 -20.45
N ILE A 7 25.76 -5.97 -21.52
CA ILE A 7 25.16 -6.06 -22.86
C ILE A 7 23.96 -7.03 -22.88
N THR A 8 24.03 -8.11 -22.11
CA THR A 8 22.95 -9.10 -21.96
C THR A 8 21.82 -8.63 -21.04
N GLY A 9 21.95 -7.46 -20.39
CA GLY A 9 20.96 -6.90 -19.47
C GLY A 9 21.07 -7.38 -18.03
N GLN A 10 22.10 -8.17 -17.69
CA GLN A 10 22.38 -8.57 -16.31
C GLN A 10 22.85 -7.36 -15.47
N PRO A 11 22.41 -7.24 -14.22
CA PRO A 11 22.86 -6.16 -13.35
C PRO A 11 24.33 -6.33 -12.97
N LEU A 12 25.07 -5.25 -13.02
CA LEU A 12 26.48 -5.13 -12.59
C LEU A 12 26.57 -4.20 -11.38
N MET A 13 27.76 -4.11 -10.77
CA MET A 13 27.99 -3.18 -9.68
C MET A 13 27.76 -1.74 -10.13
N PRO A 14 27.05 -0.93 -9.35
CA PRO A 14 26.87 0.49 -9.66
C PRO A 14 28.16 1.28 -9.52
N THR A 15 28.22 2.45 -10.14
CA THR A 15 29.42 3.28 -10.13
C THR A 15 29.14 4.73 -9.74
N LYS A 16 30.10 5.34 -9.08
CA LYS A 16 30.16 6.79 -8.78
C LYS A 16 31.00 7.56 -9.80
N ARG A 17 31.61 6.88 -10.78
CA ARG A 17 32.52 7.50 -11.78
C ARG A 17 31.72 8.21 -12.88
N HIS A 18 31.07 9.33 -12.55
CA HIS A 18 30.21 10.06 -13.48
C HIS A 18 30.92 10.52 -14.75
N GLY A 19 32.20 10.90 -14.69
CA GLY A 19 33.01 11.29 -15.86
C GLY A 19 33.18 10.13 -16.85
N PHE A 20 33.46 8.93 -16.34
CA PHE A 20 33.56 7.72 -17.15
C PHE A 20 32.23 7.38 -17.82
N VAL A 21 31.12 7.46 -17.08
CA VAL A 21 29.77 7.23 -17.64
C VAL A 21 29.45 8.23 -18.77
N ARG A 22 29.78 9.53 -18.59
CA ARG A 22 29.60 10.53 -19.66
C ARG A 22 30.39 10.18 -20.90
N ARG A 23 31.64 9.70 -20.75
CA ARG A 23 32.48 9.25 -21.87
C ARG A 23 31.83 8.09 -22.59
N LEU A 24 31.37 7.04 -21.87
CA LEU A 24 30.69 5.89 -22.46
C LEU A 24 29.44 6.28 -23.25
N LEU A 25 28.65 7.22 -22.72
CA LEU A 25 27.46 7.72 -23.41
C LEU A 25 27.82 8.54 -24.67
N LYS A 26 28.85 9.38 -24.58
CA LYS A 26 29.34 10.20 -25.72
C LYS A 26 29.92 9.35 -26.84
N THR A 27 30.63 8.27 -26.50
CA THR A 27 31.22 7.33 -27.47
C THR A 27 30.28 6.22 -27.92
N HIS A 28 28.97 6.31 -27.58
CA HIS A 28 27.94 5.31 -27.89
C HIS A 28 28.28 3.88 -27.39
N ARG A 29 29.16 3.73 -26.40
CA ARG A 29 29.46 2.43 -25.76
C ARG A 29 28.50 2.07 -24.65
N ALA A 30 27.60 2.96 -24.27
CA ALA A 30 26.48 2.71 -23.37
C ALA A 30 25.24 3.49 -23.79
N LYS A 31 24.07 3.00 -23.39
CA LYS A 31 22.78 3.70 -23.58
C LYS A 31 22.05 3.85 -22.26
N VAL A 32 21.31 4.95 -22.09
CA VAL A 32 20.44 5.16 -20.94
C VAL A 32 19.17 4.35 -21.09
N ILE A 33 18.87 3.45 -20.13
CA ILE A 33 17.67 2.62 -20.13
C ILE A 33 16.63 3.08 -19.12
N GLN A 34 17.06 3.82 -18.09
CA GLN A 34 16.17 4.35 -17.05
C GLN A 34 16.76 5.64 -16.48
N ARG A 35 15.89 6.63 -16.19
CA ARG A 35 16.31 7.90 -15.58
C ARG A 35 16.28 7.88 -14.06
N CYS A 36 15.30 7.21 -13.46
CA CYS A 36 15.16 7.16 -12.01
C CYS A 36 14.83 5.72 -11.53
N PRO A 37 15.76 5.06 -10.80
CA PRO A 37 17.15 5.43 -10.60
C PRO A 37 17.94 5.43 -11.92
N PHE A 38 18.98 6.28 -12.03
CA PHE A 38 19.69 6.43 -13.29
C PHE A 38 20.47 5.16 -13.63
N THR A 39 20.08 4.52 -14.73
CA THR A 39 20.60 3.21 -15.14
C THR A 39 21.02 3.22 -16.59
N ILE A 40 22.21 2.74 -16.85
CA ILE A 40 22.77 2.57 -18.20
C ILE A 40 22.93 1.09 -18.54
N GLN A 41 22.93 0.78 -19.81
CA GLN A 41 23.32 -0.54 -20.34
C GLN A 41 24.58 -0.39 -21.18
N LEU A 42 25.58 -1.23 -20.90
CA LEU A 42 26.78 -1.33 -21.71
C LEU A 42 26.46 -1.96 -23.06
N LEU A 43 27.14 -1.54 -24.10
CA LEU A 43 27.01 -2.05 -25.47
C LEU A 43 28.25 -2.84 -25.90
N TYR A 44 29.06 -3.26 -24.94
CA TYR A 44 30.23 -4.10 -25.12
C TYR A 44 30.31 -5.13 -23.99
N GLU A 45 31.05 -6.18 -24.21
CA GLU A 45 31.28 -7.21 -23.21
C GLU A 45 32.13 -6.68 -22.05
N SER A 46 31.71 -6.98 -20.84
CA SER A 46 32.38 -6.59 -19.61
C SER A 46 32.42 -7.76 -18.66
N GLY A 47 33.34 -7.75 -17.71
CA GLY A 47 33.35 -8.72 -16.60
C GLY A 47 32.02 -8.78 -15.86
N SER A 48 31.65 -9.95 -15.40
CA SER A 48 30.40 -10.22 -14.68
C SER A 48 30.58 -10.34 -13.16
N GLU A 49 31.78 -10.16 -12.66
CA GLU A 49 32.07 -10.26 -11.23
C GLU A 49 31.40 -9.14 -10.44
N THR A 50 30.72 -9.54 -9.37
CA THR A 50 29.97 -8.62 -8.51
C THR A 50 30.21 -8.95 -7.05
N GLN A 51 30.19 -7.94 -6.21
CA GLN A 51 30.21 -8.12 -4.76
C GLN A 51 28.84 -8.65 -4.28
N PRO A 52 28.79 -9.40 -3.17
CA PRO A 52 27.53 -9.77 -2.56
C PRO A 52 26.72 -8.53 -2.15
N VAL A 53 25.46 -8.45 -2.60
CA VAL A 53 24.55 -7.39 -2.24
C VAL A 53 23.35 -7.99 -1.50
N VAL A 54 23.12 -7.56 -0.27
CA VAL A 54 21.96 -7.98 0.54
C VAL A 54 20.86 -6.93 0.42
N LEU A 55 19.67 -7.36 0.04
CA LEU A 55 18.47 -6.52 0.00
C LEU A 55 17.63 -6.77 1.25
N GLY A 56 17.56 -5.77 2.14
CA GLY A 56 16.65 -5.73 3.28
C GLY A 56 15.32 -5.11 2.89
N VAL A 57 14.22 -5.70 3.35
CA VAL A 57 12.84 -5.27 3.07
C VAL A 57 12.06 -5.18 4.36
N ASP A 58 11.73 -3.95 4.78
CA ASP A 58 10.73 -3.68 5.82
C ASP A 58 9.34 -3.70 5.19
N ALA A 59 8.69 -4.87 5.25
CA ALA A 59 7.43 -5.11 4.56
C ALA A 59 6.24 -4.61 5.38
N GLY A 60 5.63 -3.51 4.94
CA GLY A 60 4.50 -2.88 5.61
C GLY A 60 3.21 -2.78 4.78
N SER A 61 2.10 -2.44 5.42
CA SER A 61 0.80 -2.27 4.76
C SER A 61 0.61 -0.88 4.12
N LYS A 62 1.28 0.14 4.63
CA LYS A 62 1.16 1.55 4.21
C LYS A 62 2.45 2.10 3.64
N HIS A 63 3.55 1.69 4.19
CA HIS A 63 4.90 2.02 3.77
C HIS A 63 5.73 0.75 3.72
N VAL A 64 6.68 0.71 2.82
CA VAL A 64 7.61 -0.40 2.64
C VAL A 64 9.00 0.20 2.45
N GLY A 65 9.94 -0.17 3.31
CA GLY A 65 11.33 0.23 3.20
C GLY A 65 12.14 -0.80 2.42
N PHE A 66 13.09 -0.33 1.63
CA PHE A 66 14.07 -1.16 0.94
C PHE A 66 15.46 -0.54 1.13
N SER A 67 16.42 -1.37 1.45
CA SER A 67 17.84 -1.00 1.52
C SER A 67 18.68 -2.12 0.93
N ALA A 68 19.55 -1.79 -0.03
CA ALA A 68 20.48 -2.74 -0.63
C ALA A 68 21.91 -2.36 -0.27
N CYS A 69 22.58 -3.22 0.50
CA CYS A 69 23.89 -2.98 1.06
C CYS A 69 24.91 -4.03 0.60
N THR A 70 26.14 -3.56 0.42
CA THR A 70 27.35 -4.38 0.52
C THR A 70 27.92 -4.22 1.93
N GLU A 71 28.99 -4.91 2.26
CA GLU A 71 29.71 -4.72 3.52
C GLU A 71 30.23 -3.29 3.71
N ARG A 72 30.54 -2.58 2.60
CA ARG A 72 31.18 -1.27 2.62
C ARG A 72 30.21 -0.10 2.46
N GLU A 73 29.17 -0.25 1.61
CA GLU A 73 28.27 0.86 1.30
C GLU A 73 26.86 0.42 1.02
N GLU A 74 25.91 1.29 1.35
CA GLU A 74 24.52 1.18 0.94
C GLU A 74 24.37 1.70 -0.49
N LEU A 75 24.03 0.79 -1.40
CA LEU A 75 23.95 1.07 -2.83
C LEU A 75 22.60 1.68 -3.25
N TYR A 76 21.55 1.37 -2.51
CA TYR A 76 20.18 1.80 -2.85
C TYR A 76 19.31 1.89 -1.62
N THR A 77 18.52 2.95 -1.52
CA THR A 77 17.53 3.16 -0.46
C THR A 77 16.23 3.66 -1.06
N GLU A 78 15.13 3.02 -0.68
CA GLU A 78 13.80 3.36 -1.20
C GLU A 78 12.74 3.25 -0.12
N GLU A 79 11.78 4.16 -0.16
CA GLU A 79 10.52 4.05 0.52
C GLU A 79 9.38 4.00 -0.50
N MET A 80 8.58 2.94 -0.46
CA MET A 80 7.41 2.78 -1.30
C MET A 80 6.13 2.96 -0.49
N GLN A 81 5.16 3.68 -1.05
CA GLN A 81 3.79 3.76 -0.54
C GLN A 81 2.88 2.84 -1.37
N PRO A 82 2.51 1.65 -0.87
CA PRO A 82 1.58 0.76 -1.57
C PRO A 82 0.22 1.40 -1.80
N ARG A 83 -0.54 0.90 -2.76
CA ARG A 83 -1.89 1.38 -3.05
C ARG A 83 -2.85 1.16 -1.88
N ASN A 84 -3.40 2.24 -1.38
CA ASN A 84 -4.42 2.23 -0.32
C ASN A 84 -5.83 2.63 -0.85
N ASP A 85 -5.95 2.93 -2.15
CA ASP A 85 -7.18 3.38 -2.81
C ASP A 85 -8.09 2.24 -3.29
N VAL A 86 -7.63 0.98 -3.26
CA VAL A 86 -8.34 -0.17 -3.85
C VAL A 86 -9.71 -0.38 -3.21
N VAL A 87 -9.81 -0.29 -1.87
CA VAL A 87 -11.08 -0.47 -1.14
C VAL A 87 -12.08 0.62 -1.51
N SER A 88 -11.65 1.89 -1.55
CA SER A 88 -12.48 3.02 -1.96
C SER A 88 -12.99 2.85 -3.39
N LEU A 89 -12.11 2.52 -4.33
CA LEU A 89 -12.48 2.30 -5.73
C LEU A 89 -13.45 1.12 -5.92
N LEU A 90 -13.34 0.07 -5.12
CA LEU A 90 -14.30 -1.04 -5.15
C LEU A 90 -15.68 -0.61 -4.60
N SER A 91 -15.68 0.23 -3.55
CA SER A 91 -16.90 0.82 -3.00
C SER A 91 -17.59 1.71 -4.03
N ASP A 92 -16.85 2.62 -4.68
CA ASP A 92 -17.38 3.46 -5.77
C ASP A 92 -17.97 2.61 -6.91
N ARG A 93 -17.27 1.56 -7.33
CA ARG A 93 -17.78 0.63 -8.35
C ARG A 93 -19.07 -0.07 -7.91
N ARG A 94 -19.20 -0.40 -6.63
CA ARG A 94 -20.43 -0.97 -6.06
C ARG A 94 -21.57 0.05 -6.12
N GLN A 95 -21.32 1.28 -5.71
CA GLN A 95 -22.30 2.38 -5.73
C GLN A 95 -22.77 2.66 -7.15
N TYR A 96 -21.88 2.79 -8.13
CA TYR A 96 -22.25 3.00 -9.53
C TYR A 96 -23.04 1.83 -10.13
N ARG A 97 -22.76 0.60 -9.73
CA ARG A 97 -23.57 -0.56 -10.14
C ARG A 97 -24.95 -0.55 -9.51
N CYS A 98 -25.06 -0.15 -8.25
CA CYS A 98 -26.33 0.04 -7.57
C CYS A 98 -27.21 1.10 -8.27
N SER A 99 -26.64 2.28 -8.51
CA SER A 99 -27.31 3.37 -9.22
C SER A 99 -27.79 2.97 -10.61
N ARG A 100 -26.97 2.20 -11.35
CA ARG A 100 -27.37 1.71 -12.69
C ARG A 100 -28.53 0.70 -12.65
N ARG A 101 -28.60 -0.13 -11.61
CA ARG A 101 -29.71 -1.09 -11.43
C ARG A 101 -31.01 -0.39 -11.07
N ASN A 102 -30.94 0.67 -10.30
CA ASN A 102 -32.13 1.43 -9.86
C ASN A 102 -32.71 2.33 -10.98
N ARG A 103 -32.04 2.45 -12.13
CA ARG A 103 -32.60 3.16 -13.29
C ARG A 103 -33.67 2.29 -13.95
N LYS A 104 -34.88 2.80 -14.07
CA LYS A 104 -36.05 2.08 -14.67
C LYS A 104 -35.87 1.75 -16.16
N THR A 105 -34.81 2.25 -16.83
CA THR A 105 -34.63 2.09 -18.28
C THR A 105 -34.17 0.71 -18.73
N ARG A 106 -33.56 -0.09 -17.88
CA ARG A 106 -33.14 -1.47 -18.19
C ARG A 106 -32.95 -2.27 -16.91
N TYR A 107 -33.90 -3.12 -16.59
CA TYR A 107 -33.74 -4.04 -15.46
C TYR A 107 -32.80 -5.19 -15.82
N ARG A 108 -31.79 -5.41 -14.98
CA ARG A 108 -30.95 -6.60 -14.99
C ARG A 108 -31.02 -7.25 -13.62
N LYS A 109 -31.40 -8.54 -13.60
CA LYS A 109 -31.40 -9.32 -12.36
C LYS A 109 -30.06 -9.20 -11.64
N ALA A 110 -30.09 -9.01 -10.33
CA ALA A 110 -28.87 -8.93 -9.53
C ALA A 110 -28.18 -10.30 -9.51
N ARG A 111 -26.88 -10.31 -9.84
CA ARG A 111 -26.04 -11.52 -9.82
C ARG A 111 -25.27 -11.58 -8.51
N PHE A 112 -25.94 -11.98 -7.43
CA PHE A 112 -25.29 -12.07 -6.11
C PHE A 112 -24.36 -13.28 -6.02
N ASP A 113 -24.75 -14.41 -6.57
CA ASP A 113 -24.07 -15.71 -6.40
C ASP A 113 -22.77 -15.84 -7.17
N ASN A 114 -22.60 -15.14 -8.29
CA ASN A 114 -21.38 -15.20 -9.10
C ASN A 114 -20.09 -14.76 -8.37
N ARG A 115 -20.19 -14.17 -7.19
CA ARG A 115 -19.02 -13.72 -6.42
C ARG A 115 -18.64 -14.67 -5.31
N VAL A 116 -19.60 -15.37 -4.74
CA VAL A 116 -19.35 -16.37 -3.69
C VAL A 116 -18.78 -17.63 -4.33
N HIS A 117 -19.43 -18.11 -5.40
CA HIS A 117 -19.03 -19.34 -6.10
C HIS A 117 -17.84 -19.18 -7.05
N GLY A 118 -17.49 -17.95 -7.47
CA GLY A 118 -16.34 -17.70 -8.34
C GLY A 118 -15.00 -17.56 -7.61
N LYS A 119 -14.91 -17.83 -6.31
CA LYS A 119 -13.65 -17.81 -5.57
C LYS A 119 -12.96 -19.15 -5.68
N HIS A 120 -11.81 -19.18 -6.33
CA HIS A 120 -10.94 -20.37 -6.38
C HIS A 120 -10.18 -20.58 -5.06
N LYS A 121 -9.68 -21.78 -4.82
CA LYS A 121 -8.80 -22.08 -3.67
C LYS A 121 -7.60 -21.11 -3.66
N GLY A 122 -7.31 -20.51 -2.52
CA GLY A 122 -6.22 -19.52 -2.40
C GLY A 122 -6.58 -18.09 -2.87
N TRP A 123 -7.87 -17.80 -3.16
CA TRP A 123 -8.29 -16.45 -3.52
C TRP A 123 -8.04 -15.45 -2.39
N LEU A 124 -7.35 -14.34 -2.71
CA LEU A 124 -7.14 -13.24 -1.79
C LEU A 124 -8.03 -12.04 -2.15
N ALA A 125 -8.41 -11.26 -1.15
CA ALA A 125 -9.13 -10.01 -1.40
C ALA A 125 -8.30 -9.09 -2.30
N PRO A 126 -8.90 -8.40 -3.29
CA PRO A 126 -8.14 -7.60 -4.26
C PRO A 126 -7.23 -6.54 -3.63
N SER A 127 -7.60 -5.99 -2.48
CA SER A 127 -6.77 -5.02 -1.74
C SER A 127 -5.52 -5.66 -1.14
N VAL A 128 -5.58 -6.92 -0.74
CA VAL A 128 -4.44 -7.69 -0.22
C VAL A 128 -3.58 -8.17 -1.37
N GLU A 129 -4.19 -8.75 -2.40
CA GLU A 129 -3.49 -9.24 -3.60
C GLU A 129 -2.66 -8.14 -4.26
N VAL A 130 -3.24 -6.94 -4.45
CA VAL A 130 -2.53 -5.80 -5.03
C VAL A 130 -1.29 -5.44 -4.21
N LYS A 131 -1.41 -5.33 -2.90
CA LYS A 131 -0.28 -4.99 -2.03
C LYS A 131 0.83 -6.04 -2.09
N ILE A 132 0.48 -7.34 -2.05
CA ILE A 132 1.47 -8.41 -2.17
C ILE A 132 2.19 -8.35 -3.53
N GLN A 133 1.45 -8.14 -4.62
CA GLN A 133 2.03 -8.02 -5.94
C GLN A 133 2.93 -6.77 -6.09
N GLU A 134 2.60 -5.67 -5.42
CA GLU A 134 3.44 -4.48 -5.38
C GLU A 134 4.78 -4.74 -4.69
N HIS A 135 4.78 -5.45 -3.55
CA HIS A 135 6.04 -5.87 -2.90
C HIS A 135 6.89 -6.75 -3.84
N ILE A 136 6.29 -7.80 -4.42
CA ILE A 136 7.00 -8.70 -5.34
C ILE A 136 7.54 -7.94 -6.55
N THR A 137 6.72 -7.11 -7.17
CA THR A 137 7.11 -6.33 -8.35
C THR A 137 8.26 -5.39 -8.02
N ARG A 138 8.22 -4.77 -6.84
CA ARG A 138 9.27 -3.82 -6.46
C ARG A 138 10.58 -4.51 -6.15
N ILE A 139 10.55 -5.61 -5.39
CA ILE A 139 11.74 -6.43 -5.12
C ILE A 139 12.36 -6.92 -6.45
N ARG A 140 11.56 -7.49 -7.35
CA ARG A 140 12.04 -7.91 -8.69
C ARG A 140 12.65 -6.75 -9.47
N ARG A 141 12.07 -5.56 -9.34
CA ARG A 141 12.60 -4.36 -10.02
C ARG A 141 13.96 -3.98 -9.48
N ILE A 142 14.18 -4.01 -8.16
CA ILE A 142 15.48 -3.73 -7.52
C ILE A 142 16.50 -4.79 -7.98
N CYS A 143 16.17 -6.07 -7.92
CA CYS A 143 17.03 -7.15 -8.42
C CYS A 143 17.32 -7.04 -9.93
N SER A 144 16.51 -6.32 -10.69
CA SER A 144 16.75 -6.14 -12.13
C SER A 144 17.83 -5.12 -12.47
N PHE A 145 18.23 -4.23 -11.55
CA PHE A 145 19.28 -3.25 -11.78
C PHE A 145 20.43 -3.28 -10.75
N LEU A 146 20.30 -4.12 -9.70
CA LEU A 146 21.36 -4.42 -8.74
C LEU A 146 21.63 -5.92 -8.70
N PRO A 147 22.88 -6.36 -8.58
CA PRO A 147 23.26 -7.77 -8.49
C PRO A 147 23.00 -8.30 -7.08
N VAL A 148 21.73 -8.36 -6.69
CA VAL A 148 21.30 -8.83 -5.37
C VAL A 148 21.62 -10.32 -5.25
N SER A 149 22.36 -10.69 -4.20
CA SER A 149 22.72 -12.08 -3.88
C SER A 149 21.78 -12.72 -2.87
N LYS A 150 21.11 -11.91 -2.03
CA LYS A 150 20.18 -12.39 -1.00
C LYS A 150 19.12 -11.33 -0.70
N VAL A 151 17.89 -11.77 -0.47
CA VAL A 151 16.78 -10.91 -0.01
C VAL A 151 16.37 -11.33 1.40
N ILE A 152 16.29 -10.37 2.31
CA ILE A 152 15.80 -10.58 3.69
C ILE A 152 14.56 -9.74 3.88
N VAL A 153 13.45 -10.36 4.28
CA VAL A 153 12.16 -9.69 4.45
C VAL A 153 11.76 -9.75 5.92
N GLU A 154 11.42 -8.58 6.48
CA GLU A 154 10.83 -8.55 7.82
C GLU A 154 9.38 -9.02 7.74
N THR A 155 9.04 -9.95 8.62
CA THR A 155 7.68 -10.45 8.78
C THR A 155 7.21 -10.17 10.20
N ALA A 156 5.94 -9.75 10.35
CA ALA A 156 5.38 -9.50 11.67
C ALA A 156 5.35 -10.79 12.49
N GLU A 157 5.89 -10.73 13.70
CA GLU A 157 5.91 -11.86 14.63
C GLU A 157 4.55 -12.07 15.30
N PHE A 158 3.81 -10.97 15.55
CA PHE A 158 2.56 -10.97 16.29
C PHE A 158 1.37 -11.33 15.41
N ASP A 159 0.81 -12.50 15.65
CA ASP A 159 -0.34 -13.03 14.95
C ASP A 159 -1.49 -13.27 15.93
N MET A 160 -2.33 -12.25 16.11
CA MET A 160 -3.46 -12.30 17.04
C MET A 160 -4.47 -13.39 16.72
N GLN A 161 -4.71 -13.70 15.44
CA GLN A 161 -5.64 -14.76 15.05
C GLN A 161 -5.06 -16.13 15.36
N ARG A 162 -3.76 -16.31 15.18
CA ARG A 162 -3.06 -17.54 15.53
C ARG A 162 -3.06 -17.76 17.05
N LEU A 163 -2.75 -16.73 17.84
CA LEU A 163 -2.78 -16.80 19.29
C LEU A 163 -4.18 -17.17 19.81
N LYS A 164 -5.22 -16.52 19.29
CA LYS A 164 -6.61 -16.84 19.63
C LYS A 164 -6.99 -18.27 19.24
N ALA A 165 -6.57 -18.74 18.06
CA ALA A 165 -6.81 -20.11 17.65
C ALA A 165 -6.09 -21.14 18.55
N MET A 166 -4.87 -20.82 19.01
CA MET A 166 -4.15 -21.64 19.98
C MET A 166 -4.88 -21.70 21.34
N GLU A 167 -5.35 -20.55 21.84
CA GLU A 167 -6.13 -20.46 23.09
C GLU A 167 -7.45 -21.23 23.01
N GLU A 168 -8.11 -21.22 21.83
CA GLU A 168 -9.38 -21.89 21.58
C GLU A 168 -9.23 -23.35 21.11
N GLY A 169 -8.00 -23.89 21.00
CA GLY A 169 -7.74 -25.26 20.51
C GLY A 169 -8.15 -25.48 19.05
N LYS A 170 -8.26 -24.41 18.23
CA LYS A 170 -8.63 -24.48 16.83
C LYS A 170 -7.43 -24.68 15.92
N PRO A 171 -7.63 -25.20 14.68
CA PRO A 171 -6.57 -25.25 13.68
C PRO A 171 -5.96 -23.88 13.44
N LEU A 172 -4.62 -23.84 13.31
CA LEU A 172 -3.90 -22.58 13.12
C LEU A 172 -4.19 -22.00 11.74
N PRO A 173 -4.58 -20.71 11.65
CA PRO A 173 -4.89 -20.08 10.38
C PRO A 173 -3.65 -20.01 9.47
N ALA A 174 -3.84 -20.25 8.17
CA ALA A 174 -2.80 -20.17 7.14
C ALA A 174 -3.33 -19.50 5.88
N GLY A 175 -2.54 -18.62 5.29
CA GLY A 175 -2.85 -17.99 3.99
C GLY A 175 -4.24 -17.33 3.94
N THR A 176 -5.18 -17.96 3.25
CA THR A 176 -6.55 -17.46 3.07
C THR A 176 -7.41 -17.50 4.34
N ASP A 177 -7.06 -18.34 5.33
CA ASP A 177 -7.85 -18.50 6.55
C ASP A 177 -7.91 -17.20 7.35
N TYR A 178 -6.89 -16.35 7.23
CA TYR A 178 -6.90 -15.01 7.82
C TYR A 178 -8.01 -14.08 7.29
N GLN A 179 -8.63 -14.42 6.16
CA GLN A 179 -9.79 -13.72 5.63
C GLN A 179 -11.11 -14.26 6.18
N LEU A 180 -11.07 -15.46 6.78
CA LEU A 180 -12.20 -16.14 7.39
C LEU A 180 -12.31 -15.70 8.86
N GLY A 181 -12.66 -14.42 9.07
CA GLY A 181 -12.90 -13.90 10.41
C GLY A 181 -14.26 -14.33 10.96
N GLU A 182 -14.55 -13.96 12.21
CA GLU A 182 -15.81 -14.28 12.91
C GLU A 182 -17.09 -13.90 12.16
N MET A 183 -16.99 -12.98 11.19
CA MET A 183 -18.13 -12.55 10.35
C MET A 183 -18.21 -13.31 9.01
N TYR A 184 -17.34 -14.24 8.78
CA TYR A 184 -17.39 -15.06 7.59
C TYR A 184 -18.65 -15.96 7.66
N ASP A 185 -19.34 -16.12 6.56
CA ASP A 185 -20.64 -16.82 6.41
C ASP A 185 -21.86 -16.13 7.07
N GLU A 186 -21.68 -15.02 7.77
CA GLU A 186 -22.82 -14.26 8.26
C GLU A 186 -23.42 -13.37 7.15
N TYR A 187 -24.74 -13.37 7.04
CA TYR A 187 -25.48 -12.63 6.00
C TYR A 187 -25.12 -11.13 6.00
N ASN A 188 -24.99 -10.53 7.18
CA ASN A 188 -24.56 -9.15 7.36
C ASN A 188 -24.08 -8.89 8.81
N VAL A 189 -23.47 -7.70 9.02
CA VAL A 189 -22.97 -7.29 10.34
C VAL A 189 -24.06 -7.29 11.42
N ARG A 190 -25.31 -6.94 11.04
CA ARG A 190 -26.43 -6.93 11.98
C ARG A 190 -26.73 -8.35 12.48
N GLN A 191 -26.76 -9.32 11.56
CA GLN A 191 -27.04 -10.71 11.92
C GLN A 191 -25.93 -11.28 12.80
N TYR A 192 -24.67 -10.99 12.48
CA TYR A 192 -23.54 -11.34 13.31
C TYR A 192 -23.68 -10.78 14.74
N VAL A 193 -24.02 -9.49 14.89
CA VAL A 193 -24.16 -8.85 16.21
C VAL A 193 -25.32 -9.46 17.00
N LEU A 194 -26.45 -9.69 16.36
CA LEU A 194 -27.60 -10.35 17.00
C LEU A 194 -27.24 -11.75 17.50
N LYS A 195 -26.54 -12.55 16.71
CA LYS A 195 -26.08 -13.90 17.06
C LYS A 195 -25.05 -13.86 18.18
N ARG A 196 -24.02 -12.98 18.08
CA ARG A 196 -23.01 -12.76 19.11
C ARG A 196 -23.64 -12.43 20.47
N ASP A 197 -24.65 -11.57 20.45
CA ASP A 197 -25.38 -11.13 21.65
C ASP A 197 -26.51 -12.10 22.03
N ASN A 198 -26.53 -13.28 21.40
CA ASN A 198 -27.48 -14.37 21.64
C ASN A 198 -28.95 -13.90 21.59
N TYR A 199 -29.25 -13.02 20.58
CA TYR A 199 -30.56 -12.40 20.40
C TYR A 199 -31.15 -11.78 21.69
N THR A 200 -30.28 -11.24 22.53
CA THR A 200 -30.63 -10.71 23.86
C THR A 200 -30.33 -9.21 23.92
N CYS A 201 -31.23 -8.42 24.48
CA CYS A 201 -30.96 -7.02 24.80
C CYS A 201 -29.85 -6.93 25.85
N GLN A 202 -28.74 -6.34 25.51
CA GLN A 202 -27.57 -6.25 26.40
C GLN A 202 -27.74 -5.24 27.55
N CYS A 203 -28.87 -4.50 27.58
CA CYS A 203 -29.21 -3.58 28.65
C CYS A 203 -30.17 -4.19 29.68
N CYS A 204 -31.27 -4.78 29.22
CA CYS A 204 -32.33 -5.32 30.13
C CYS A 204 -32.45 -6.85 30.09
N GLY A 205 -31.62 -7.56 29.34
CA GLY A 205 -31.62 -9.03 29.28
C GLY A 205 -32.83 -9.66 28.57
N LYS A 206 -33.79 -8.89 28.06
CA LYS A 206 -34.97 -9.42 27.38
C LYS A 206 -34.65 -10.08 26.06
N ARG A 207 -35.26 -11.25 25.80
CA ARG A 207 -35.17 -12.03 24.58
C ARG A 207 -36.51 -12.10 23.86
N PRO A 208 -36.55 -12.18 22.52
CA PRO A 208 -37.76 -12.61 21.82
C PRO A 208 -38.11 -14.04 22.24
N THR A 209 -39.39 -14.30 22.52
CA THR A 209 -39.93 -15.63 22.76
C THR A 209 -41.06 -15.88 21.76
N GLU A 210 -41.42 -17.13 21.53
CA GLU A 210 -42.52 -17.49 20.59
C GLU A 210 -43.85 -16.78 20.93
N LYS A 211 -44.10 -16.52 22.24
CA LYS A 211 -45.29 -15.82 22.73
C LYS A 211 -45.17 -14.29 22.75
N ARG A 212 -43.94 -13.74 22.73
CA ARG A 212 -43.66 -12.29 22.77
C ARG A 212 -42.61 -11.92 21.71
N GLY A 213 -43.06 -11.39 20.61
CA GLY A 213 -42.19 -10.79 19.59
C GLY A 213 -41.55 -9.50 20.12
N ILE A 214 -40.26 -9.50 20.53
CA ILE A 214 -39.53 -8.31 20.92
C ILE A 214 -38.66 -7.88 19.72
N LYS A 215 -38.91 -6.67 19.23
CA LYS A 215 -38.08 -6.11 18.16
C LYS A 215 -36.72 -5.69 18.70
N LEU A 216 -35.65 -6.33 18.19
CA LEU A 216 -34.27 -6.02 18.51
C LEU A 216 -33.66 -5.05 17.48
N HIS A 217 -32.92 -4.08 17.99
CA HIS A 217 -32.16 -3.09 17.24
C HIS A 217 -30.67 -3.26 17.49
N VAL A 218 -29.86 -3.06 16.47
CA VAL A 218 -28.40 -2.97 16.61
C VAL A 218 -28.05 -1.49 16.63
N HIS A 219 -27.55 -1.05 17.79
CA HIS A 219 -27.18 0.34 18.06
C HIS A 219 -25.68 0.56 17.94
N HIS A 220 -25.25 1.75 17.47
CA HIS A 220 -23.86 2.17 17.43
C HIS A 220 -23.47 2.83 18.74
N LYS A 221 -22.51 2.28 19.47
CA LYS A 221 -22.00 2.86 20.74
C LYS A 221 -21.37 4.23 20.52
N GLU A 222 -20.52 4.33 19.50
CA GLU A 222 -20.02 5.60 18.97
C GLU A 222 -20.71 5.91 17.63
N SER A 223 -20.76 7.18 17.27
CA SER A 223 -21.40 7.60 16.02
C SER A 223 -20.86 6.81 14.81
N ARG A 224 -21.71 6.59 13.82
CA ARG A 224 -21.34 5.89 12.59
C ARG A 224 -20.17 6.53 11.85
N LYS A 225 -19.98 7.86 12.03
CA LYS A 225 -18.85 8.61 11.43
C LYS A 225 -17.52 8.24 12.11
N ILE A 226 -17.50 8.03 13.41
CA ILE A 226 -16.32 7.74 14.23
C ILE A 226 -16.08 6.24 14.31
N GLY A 227 -17.10 5.50 14.79
CA GLY A 227 -17.04 4.07 15.07
C GLY A 227 -17.29 3.15 13.87
N GLY A 228 -17.98 3.63 12.84
CA GLY A 228 -18.38 2.81 11.69
C GLY A 228 -19.23 1.60 12.08
N ASN A 229 -19.33 0.63 11.19
CA ASN A 229 -20.06 -0.64 11.41
C ASN A 229 -19.15 -1.75 11.97
N ALA A 230 -18.11 -1.42 12.73
CA ALA A 230 -17.28 -2.44 13.37
C ALA A 230 -18.12 -3.19 14.44
N PRO A 231 -18.06 -4.54 14.51
CA PRO A 231 -18.87 -5.31 15.45
C PRO A 231 -18.77 -4.86 16.91
N ASN A 232 -17.58 -4.49 17.35
CA ASN A 232 -17.33 -3.99 18.72
C ASN A 232 -17.89 -2.58 18.99
N ASN A 233 -18.25 -1.83 17.92
CA ASN A 233 -18.98 -0.58 18.02
C ASN A 233 -20.50 -0.77 18.06
N LEU A 234 -20.98 -2.00 17.91
CA LEU A 234 -22.38 -2.34 17.79
C LEU A 234 -22.84 -3.15 19.00
N ILE A 235 -24.08 -2.92 19.45
CA ILE A 235 -24.70 -3.61 20.60
C ILE A 235 -26.17 -3.87 20.29
N THR A 236 -26.67 -5.01 20.75
CA THR A 236 -28.10 -5.37 20.60
C THR A 236 -28.94 -4.78 21.72
N LEU A 237 -29.95 -4.01 21.38
CA LEU A 237 -30.92 -3.43 22.31
C LEU A 237 -32.37 -3.73 21.89
N CYS A 238 -33.27 -3.88 22.85
CA CYS A 238 -34.70 -3.91 22.53
C CYS A 238 -35.20 -2.49 22.19
N LYS A 239 -36.37 -2.39 21.55
CA LYS A 239 -36.96 -1.11 21.14
C LYS A 239 -37.06 -0.10 22.30
N VAL A 240 -37.43 -0.58 23.51
CA VAL A 240 -37.60 0.27 24.68
C VAL A 240 -36.27 0.83 25.16
N CYS A 241 -35.27 -0.03 25.36
CA CYS A 241 -33.92 0.43 25.78
C CYS A 241 -33.27 1.30 24.71
N HIS A 242 -33.44 1.00 23.43
CA HIS A 242 -32.93 1.82 22.34
C HIS A 242 -33.51 3.25 22.37
N LYS A 243 -34.84 3.38 22.60
CA LYS A 243 -35.50 4.67 22.74
C LYS A 243 -35.03 5.41 23.99
N ALA A 244 -35.00 4.75 25.14
CA ALA A 244 -34.55 5.33 26.40
C ALA A 244 -33.09 5.83 26.36
N LEU A 245 -32.23 5.12 25.61
CA LEU A 245 -30.85 5.54 25.38
C LEU A 245 -30.76 6.84 24.57
N HIS A 246 -31.54 6.97 23.51
CA HIS A 246 -31.60 8.20 22.70
C HIS A 246 -32.22 9.39 23.46
N GLU A 247 -33.07 9.11 24.44
CA GLU A 247 -33.67 10.11 25.34
C GLU A 247 -32.75 10.44 26.52
N GLY A 248 -31.59 9.83 26.64
CA GLY A 248 -30.63 10.04 27.73
C GLY A 248 -31.08 9.45 29.08
N LYS A 249 -32.16 8.65 29.12
CA LYS A 249 -32.69 8.02 30.34
C LYS A 249 -31.90 6.84 30.87
N ILE A 250 -31.09 6.24 30.03
CA ILE A 250 -30.22 5.12 30.35
C ILE A 250 -28.84 5.32 29.74
N THR A 251 -27.82 4.80 30.41
CA THR A 251 -26.46 4.69 29.88
C THR A 251 -26.20 3.26 29.44
N LEU A 252 -25.38 3.08 28.41
CA LEU A 252 -24.94 1.75 28.04
C LEU A 252 -24.03 1.18 29.12
N PRO A 253 -24.14 -0.14 29.44
CA PRO A 253 -23.18 -0.78 30.31
C PRO A 253 -21.78 -0.53 29.74
N ASP A 254 -20.82 -0.22 30.62
CA ASP A 254 -19.42 -0.01 30.26
C ASP A 254 -18.86 -1.26 29.57
N GLY A 255 -19.07 -1.28 28.28
CA GLY A 255 -18.57 -2.32 27.42
C GLY A 255 -17.20 -1.93 26.92
N LYS A 256 -16.30 -2.89 26.84
CA LYS A 256 -14.94 -2.78 26.32
C LYS A 256 -14.85 -1.71 25.24
N ARG A 257 -14.02 -0.68 25.48
CA ARG A 257 -13.75 0.38 24.50
C ARG A 257 -13.44 -0.25 23.15
N ARG A 258 -13.93 0.34 22.08
CA ARG A 258 -13.63 -0.10 20.74
C ARG A 258 -12.12 -0.21 20.56
N GLY A 259 -11.61 -1.40 20.32
CA GLY A 259 -10.23 -1.62 19.89
C GLY A 259 -9.98 -0.94 18.54
N ARG A 260 -8.73 -0.54 18.28
CA ARG A 260 -8.34 -0.05 16.94
C ARG A 260 -8.63 -1.15 15.91
N PRO A 261 -9.08 -0.80 14.70
CA PRO A 261 -9.31 -1.81 13.67
C PRO A 261 -8.00 -2.55 13.32
N ASN A 262 -7.99 -3.87 13.49
CA ASN A 262 -6.82 -4.73 13.26
C ASN A 262 -6.60 -5.05 11.76
N ARG A 263 -7.01 -4.16 10.85
CA ARG A 263 -6.90 -4.40 9.40
C ARG A 263 -5.46 -4.58 8.95
N ASP A 264 -4.54 -3.80 9.50
CA ASP A 264 -3.14 -3.87 9.15
C ASP A 264 -2.49 -5.14 9.72
N ALA A 265 -2.87 -5.55 10.94
CA ALA A 265 -2.43 -6.82 11.52
C ALA A 265 -2.93 -8.04 10.73
N ALA A 266 -4.21 -8.05 10.35
CA ALA A 266 -4.76 -9.11 9.49
C ALA A 266 -4.07 -9.16 8.11
N PHE A 267 -3.78 -8.00 7.52
CA PHE A 267 -3.01 -7.93 6.27
C PHE A 267 -1.61 -8.52 6.45
N MET A 268 -0.89 -8.16 7.52
CA MET A 268 0.44 -8.67 7.80
C MET A 268 0.43 -10.18 8.04
N GLY A 269 -0.58 -10.72 8.73
CA GLY A 269 -0.77 -12.16 8.90
C GLY A 269 -0.91 -12.91 7.56
N ILE A 270 -1.74 -12.40 6.65
CA ILE A 270 -1.91 -12.97 5.30
C ILE A 270 -0.60 -12.84 4.50
N MET A 271 0.03 -11.67 4.55
CA MET A 271 1.21 -11.35 3.76
C MET A 271 2.40 -12.22 4.15
N ARG A 272 2.61 -12.45 5.44
CA ARG A 272 3.74 -13.16 6.02
C ARG A 272 4.13 -14.43 5.24
N LYS A 273 3.21 -15.37 5.10
CA LYS A 273 3.48 -16.64 4.39
C LYS A 273 3.33 -16.52 2.88
N THR A 274 2.36 -15.75 2.43
CA THR A 274 2.04 -15.63 1.00
C THR A 274 3.14 -14.90 0.24
N LEU A 275 3.66 -13.79 0.79
CA LEU A 275 4.73 -13.01 0.17
C LEU A 275 6.00 -13.84 0.03
N ILE A 276 6.46 -14.46 1.12
CA ILE A 276 7.69 -15.26 1.13
C ILE A 276 7.60 -16.42 0.16
N GLY A 277 6.50 -17.20 0.21
CA GLY A 277 6.31 -18.33 -0.69
C GLY A 277 6.29 -17.92 -2.17
N ARG A 278 5.71 -16.75 -2.49
CA ARG A 278 5.70 -16.22 -3.85
C ARG A 278 7.07 -15.64 -4.27
N LEU A 279 7.81 -15.01 -3.36
CA LEU A 279 9.16 -14.50 -3.63
C LEU A 279 10.14 -15.63 -3.93
N ARG A 280 10.13 -16.71 -3.14
CA ARG A 280 10.96 -17.90 -3.38
C ARG A 280 10.70 -18.52 -4.75
N LYS A 281 9.47 -18.44 -5.26
CA LYS A 281 9.12 -18.91 -6.62
C LYS A 281 9.49 -17.91 -7.71
N ALA A 282 9.50 -16.61 -7.41
CA ALA A 282 9.66 -15.55 -8.39
C ALA A 282 11.11 -15.07 -8.57
N LEU A 283 11.97 -15.34 -7.60
CA LEU A 283 13.37 -14.92 -7.57
C LEU A 283 14.29 -16.14 -7.69
N GLN A 284 15.44 -15.93 -8.33
CA GLN A 284 16.51 -16.94 -8.41
C GLN A 284 17.53 -16.83 -7.27
N VAL A 285 17.29 -15.89 -6.34
CA VAL A 285 18.17 -15.63 -5.20
C VAL A 285 17.53 -16.11 -3.90
N PRO A 286 18.33 -16.50 -2.88
CA PRO A 286 17.82 -16.90 -1.58
C PRO A 286 16.95 -15.83 -0.93
N VAL A 287 15.79 -16.25 -0.39
CA VAL A 287 14.88 -15.39 0.36
C VAL A 287 14.77 -15.91 1.78
N SER A 288 15.19 -15.09 2.75
CA SER A 288 15.11 -15.36 4.19
C SER A 288 14.16 -14.38 4.89
N GLU A 289 13.75 -14.76 6.08
CA GLU A 289 12.83 -14.01 6.93
C GLU A 289 13.58 -13.48 8.15
N THR A 290 13.16 -12.31 8.64
CA THR A 290 13.57 -11.75 9.93
C THR A 290 12.36 -11.20 10.68
N TYR A 291 12.54 -10.83 11.94
CA TYR A 291 11.46 -10.40 12.82
C TYR A 291 11.70 -9.00 13.35
N GLY A 292 10.63 -8.26 13.58
CA GLY A 292 10.68 -6.87 14.00
C GLY A 292 11.43 -6.61 15.32
N TYR A 293 11.49 -7.58 16.24
CA TYR A 293 12.27 -7.42 17.47
C TYR A 293 13.79 -7.42 17.19
N ILE A 294 14.25 -8.19 16.20
CA ILE A 294 15.66 -8.21 15.79
C ILE A 294 16.03 -6.88 15.14
N THR A 295 15.17 -6.39 14.23
CA THR A 295 15.32 -5.07 13.59
C THR A 295 15.36 -3.96 14.64
N LYS A 296 14.43 -3.99 15.62
CA LYS A 296 14.38 -3.03 16.72
C LYS A 296 15.67 -3.07 17.54
N TYR A 297 16.11 -4.25 17.98
CA TYR A 297 17.34 -4.41 18.75
C TYR A 297 18.55 -3.86 17.99
N THR A 298 18.71 -4.21 16.72
CA THR A 298 19.81 -3.70 15.87
C THR A 298 19.77 -2.18 15.78
N ARG A 299 18.60 -1.61 15.53
CA ARG A 299 18.42 -0.16 15.42
C ARG A 299 18.79 0.57 16.72
N GLU A 300 18.31 0.07 17.87
CA GLU A 300 18.61 0.64 19.18
C GLU A 300 20.10 0.54 19.53
N LYS A 301 20.75 -0.61 19.23
CA LYS A 301 22.18 -0.83 19.43
C LYS A 301 23.03 0.21 18.68
N TYR A 302 22.64 0.61 17.47
CA TYR A 302 23.36 1.58 16.66
C TYR A 302 22.83 3.02 16.76
N GLY A 303 21.88 3.30 17.67
CA GLY A 303 21.34 4.65 17.89
C GLY A 303 20.61 5.24 16.67
N ILE A 304 20.02 4.41 15.82
CA ILE A 304 19.43 4.85 14.55
C ILE A 304 17.97 5.25 14.75
N HIS A 305 17.60 6.41 14.22
CA HIS A 305 16.20 6.87 14.24
C HIS A 305 15.31 5.93 13.42
N LYS A 306 14.10 5.68 13.92
CA LYS A 306 13.10 4.78 13.28
C LYS A 306 12.51 5.41 12.03
N THR A 307 12.83 4.83 10.88
CA THR A 307 12.18 5.06 9.60
C THR A 307 12.05 3.72 8.87
N HIS A 308 11.18 3.61 7.88
CA HIS A 308 11.07 2.37 7.10
C HIS A 308 12.37 2.04 6.33
N THR A 309 13.09 3.05 5.91
CA THR A 309 14.38 2.86 5.23
C THR A 309 15.51 2.45 6.19
N SER A 310 15.52 3.01 7.41
CA SER A 310 16.51 2.61 8.43
C SER A 310 16.22 1.20 8.95
N ASP A 311 14.96 0.83 9.13
CA ASP A 311 14.60 -0.53 9.50
C ASP A 311 15.00 -1.51 8.37
N ALA A 312 14.77 -1.18 7.09
CA ALA A 312 15.22 -1.98 5.96
C ALA A 312 16.75 -2.15 5.93
N ARG A 313 17.52 -1.12 6.31
CA ARG A 313 18.99 -1.21 6.44
C ARG A 313 19.38 -2.13 7.60
N CYS A 314 18.73 -2.00 8.77
CA CYS A 314 18.98 -2.90 9.90
C CYS A 314 18.74 -4.37 9.55
N ILE A 315 17.76 -4.66 8.69
CA ILE A 315 17.45 -6.00 8.20
C ILE A 315 18.61 -6.60 7.39
N THR A 316 19.41 -5.79 6.69
CA THR A 316 20.58 -6.31 5.96
C THR A 316 21.70 -6.80 6.86
N SER A 317 21.72 -6.38 8.14
CA SER A 317 22.80 -6.58 9.11
C SER A 317 24.13 -5.91 8.72
N MET A 318 24.16 -5.09 7.66
CA MET A 318 25.35 -4.37 7.15
C MET A 318 25.42 -2.96 7.76
N MET A 319 25.56 -2.87 9.08
CA MET A 319 25.43 -1.59 9.79
C MET A 319 26.63 -0.67 9.63
N GLU A 320 27.80 -1.22 9.36
CA GLU A 320 29.05 -0.46 9.11
C GLU A 320 29.10 0.14 7.71
N ALA A 321 28.25 -0.33 6.81
CA ALA A 321 28.16 0.20 5.46
C ALA A 321 27.84 1.70 5.45
N VAL A 322 28.54 2.48 4.63
CA VAL A 322 28.31 3.93 4.50
C VAL A 322 26.91 4.16 3.88
N PRO A 323 26.04 4.98 4.51
CA PRO A 323 24.72 5.28 3.97
C PRO A 323 24.76 5.91 2.58
N SER A 324 23.72 5.63 1.76
CA SER A 324 23.67 6.12 0.37
C SER A 324 23.53 7.64 0.24
N GLY A 325 23.02 8.32 1.26
CA GLY A 325 22.69 9.75 1.23
C GLY A 325 21.58 10.12 0.24
N THR A 326 20.96 9.15 -0.41
CA THR A 326 19.87 9.36 -1.39
C THR A 326 18.74 8.40 -1.11
N ILE A 327 17.52 8.91 -0.96
CA ILE A 327 16.30 8.09 -0.79
C ILE A 327 15.43 8.26 -2.03
N TYR A 328 14.95 7.14 -2.57
CA TYR A 328 13.94 7.13 -3.62
C TYR A 328 12.56 6.94 -3.01
N LEU A 329 11.68 7.92 -3.16
CA LEU A 329 10.26 7.76 -2.87
C LEU A 329 9.57 7.18 -4.08
N VAL A 330 8.82 6.10 -3.88
CA VAL A 330 8.13 5.41 -4.97
C VAL A 330 6.66 5.22 -4.64
N LYS A 331 5.81 5.47 -5.63
CA LYS A 331 4.37 5.31 -5.48
C LYS A 331 3.77 4.70 -6.75
N PRO A 332 2.98 3.63 -6.63
CA PRO A 332 2.19 3.14 -7.75
C PRO A 332 1.04 4.10 -8.05
N VAL A 333 0.87 4.45 -9.32
CA VAL A 333 -0.15 5.38 -9.79
C VAL A 333 -0.99 4.75 -10.89
N ARG A 334 -2.22 5.25 -11.03
CA ARG A 334 -3.10 4.86 -12.13
C ARG A 334 -2.96 5.85 -13.27
N CYS A 335 -2.24 5.45 -14.32
CA CYS A 335 -2.11 6.26 -15.54
C CYS A 335 -3.37 6.22 -16.42
N HIS A 336 -4.17 5.14 -16.31
CA HIS A 336 -5.40 4.93 -17.06
C HIS A 336 -6.61 4.98 -16.14
N ASN A 337 -7.24 6.14 -16.04
CA ASN A 337 -8.53 6.26 -15.37
C ASN A 337 -9.64 6.00 -16.38
N ARG A 338 -10.34 4.86 -16.23
CA ARG A 338 -11.62 4.68 -16.91
C ARG A 338 -12.54 5.79 -16.43
N GLN A 339 -13.03 6.62 -17.36
CA GLN A 339 -13.98 7.67 -17.03
C GLN A 339 -15.22 7.05 -16.37
N THR A 340 -15.37 7.28 -15.08
CA THR A 340 -16.63 7.06 -14.42
C THR A 340 -17.49 8.25 -14.78
N HIS A 341 -18.48 8.05 -15.64
CA HIS A 341 -19.44 9.09 -15.96
C HIS A 341 -20.18 9.47 -14.67
N LYS A 342 -19.79 10.55 -14.04
CA LYS A 342 -20.73 11.27 -13.19
C LYS A 342 -21.83 11.72 -14.14
N ALA A 343 -23.03 11.21 -13.94
CA ALA A 343 -24.16 11.49 -14.80
C ALA A 343 -24.70 12.91 -14.54
N LYS A 344 -23.91 13.94 -14.83
CA LYS A 344 -24.47 15.26 -15.10
C LYS A 344 -24.97 15.22 -16.54
N ILE A 345 -26.26 15.05 -16.70
CA ILE A 345 -26.92 15.16 -17.98
C ILE A 345 -27.08 16.67 -18.20
N LEU A 346 -26.46 17.18 -19.26
CA LEU A 346 -26.66 18.54 -19.73
C LEU A 346 -28.04 18.63 -20.43
N ARG A 347 -28.54 19.85 -20.59
CA ARG A 347 -29.75 20.15 -21.39
C ARG A 347 -29.59 19.50 -22.77
N GLY A 348 -30.59 18.73 -23.22
CA GLY A 348 -30.52 17.97 -24.46
C GLY A 348 -29.99 16.53 -24.35
N GLY A 349 -29.85 15.96 -23.15
CA GLY A 349 -29.48 14.55 -22.95
C GLY A 349 -27.97 14.24 -23.14
N ILE A 350 -27.15 15.24 -23.43
CA ILE A 350 -25.71 15.07 -23.68
C ILE A 350 -24.98 14.89 -22.34
N ARG A 351 -24.15 13.85 -22.25
CA ARG A 351 -23.34 13.61 -21.05
C ARG A 351 -22.05 14.40 -21.11
N LYS A 352 -21.82 15.27 -20.14
CA LYS A 352 -20.54 15.98 -20.01
C LYS A 352 -19.42 15.00 -19.66
N ARG A 353 -18.33 15.00 -20.43
CA ARG A 353 -17.10 14.29 -20.06
C ARG A 353 -16.45 15.01 -18.88
N ASN A 354 -16.16 14.28 -17.81
CA ASN A 354 -15.61 14.86 -16.58
C ASN A 354 -14.08 14.94 -16.56
N GLN A 355 -13.41 14.51 -17.60
CA GLN A 355 -11.94 14.43 -17.61
C GLN A 355 -11.40 14.99 -18.92
N ALA A 356 -10.23 15.61 -18.82
CA ALA A 356 -9.43 16.01 -19.96
C ALA A 356 -9.07 14.79 -20.83
N PRO A 357 -8.80 14.97 -22.11
CA PRO A 357 -8.23 13.93 -22.97
C PRO A 357 -7.01 13.25 -22.34
N TYR A 358 -6.71 12.02 -22.75
CA TYR A 358 -5.60 11.25 -22.19
C TYR A 358 -4.26 11.99 -22.27
N THR A 359 -4.06 12.72 -23.37
CA THR A 359 -2.90 13.57 -23.58
C THR A 359 -3.38 15.01 -23.84
N VAL A 360 -2.77 15.99 -23.22
CA VAL A 360 -3.04 17.41 -23.40
C VAL A 360 -1.70 18.09 -23.63
N PHE A 361 -1.51 18.75 -24.80
CA PHE A 361 -0.22 19.37 -25.21
C PHE A 361 0.99 18.45 -24.96
N GLY A 362 0.87 17.14 -25.27
CA GLY A 362 1.94 16.14 -25.09
C GLY A 362 2.08 15.57 -23.68
N PHE A 363 1.41 16.12 -22.68
CA PHE A 363 1.54 15.67 -21.28
C PHE A 363 0.40 14.76 -20.84
N ARG A 364 0.75 13.76 -20.03
CA ARG A 364 -0.17 12.81 -19.40
C ARG A 364 -0.26 13.04 -17.90
N LEU A 365 -1.28 12.46 -17.28
CA LEU A 365 -1.38 12.45 -15.82
C LEU A 365 -0.19 11.69 -15.23
N TRP A 366 0.43 12.27 -14.20
CA TRP A 366 1.62 11.77 -13.52
C TRP A 366 2.92 11.83 -14.31
N ASP A 367 2.95 12.44 -15.49
CA ASP A 367 4.23 12.71 -16.14
C ASP A 367 5.12 13.56 -15.23
N LYS A 368 6.39 13.21 -15.18
CA LYS A 368 7.41 13.93 -14.43
C LYS A 368 7.90 15.11 -15.27
N VAL A 369 7.86 16.28 -14.70
CA VAL A 369 8.24 17.53 -15.36
C VAL A 369 9.15 18.37 -14.47
N LYS A 370 9.92 19.25 -15.08
CA LYS A 370 10.64 20.30 -14.35
C LYS A 370 9.92 21.62 -14.55
N PHE A 371 9.60 22.27 -13.44
CA PHE A 371 8.96 23.58 -13.40
C PHE A 371 9.67 24.43 -12.36
N ASP A 372 10.10 25.63 -12.75
CA ASP A 372 10.79 26.59 -11.90
C ASP A 372 11.97 25.96 -11.10
N GLY A 373 12.82 25.23 -11.81
CA GLY A 373 13.98 24.55 -11.24
C GLY A 373 13.67 23.22 -10.50
N ARG A 374 12.41 22.95 -10.13
CA ARG A 374 11.99 21.81 -9.33
C ARG A 374 11.42 20.67 -10.15
N GLU A 375 11.69 19.42 -9.77
CA GLU A 375 11.02 18.23 -10.31
C GLU A 375 9.65 18.06 -9.64
N CYS A 376 8.61 17.85 -10.44
CA CYS A 376 7.24 17.65 -9.97
C CYS A 376 6.44 16.77 -10.93
N PHE A 377 5.20 16.47 -10.58
CA PHE A 377 4.31 15.59 -11.33
C PHE A 377 3.03 16.31 -11.76
N VAL A 378 2.55 15.99 -12.96
CA VAL A 378 1.27 16.50 -13.48
C VAL A 378 0.12 15.80 -12.76
N LYS A 379 -0.56 16.50 -11.87
CA LYS A 379 -1.72 16.00 -11.09
C LYS A 379 -3.07 16.32 -11.73
N GLY A 380 -3.15 17.40 -12.46
CA GLY A 380 -4.36 17.85 -13.14
C GLY A 380 -4.05 18.46 -14.49
N ARG A 381 -4.93 18.25 -15.46
CA ARG A 381 -4.77 18.74 -16.83
C ARG A 381 -6.04 19.46 -17.25
N ARG A 382 -5.89 20.67 -17.82
CA ARG A 382 -6.98 21.43 -18.44
C ARG A 382 -6.75 21.49 -19.93
N THR A 383 -7.80 21.38 -20.71
CA THR A 383 -7.75 21.48 -22.18
C THR A 383 -7.18 22.80 -22.67
N SER A 384 -7.23 23.85 -21.85
CA SER A 384 -6.62 25.16 -22.10
C SER A 384 -5.08 25.18 -22.01
N GLY A 385 -4.44 24.04 -21.68
CA GLY A 385 -2.98 23.97 -21.56
C GLY A 385 -2.40 24.38 -20.22
N TYR A 386 -3.25 24.49 -19.19
CA TYR A 386 -2.81 24.76 -17.83
C TYR A 386 -2.87 23.47 -16.98
N PHE A 387 -1.83 23.26 -16.17
CA PHE A 387 -1.67 22.05 -15.38
C PHE A 387 -1.53 22.34 -13.89
N ALA A 388 -2.12 21.48 -13.08
CA ALA A 388 -1.85 21.44 -11.64
C ALA A 388 -0.64 20.53 -11.39
N LEU A 389 0.35 21.02 -10.66
CA LEU A 389 1.60 20.32 -10.36
C LEU A 389 1.73 20.06 -8.86
N ALA A 390 2.27 18.91 -8.51
CA ALA A 390 2.55 18.55 -7.13
C ALA A 390 3.78 17.64 -7.04
N VAL A 391 4.39 17.56 -5.86
CA VAL A 391 5.38 16.55 -5.52
C VAL A 391 4.70 15.19 -5.26
N LEU A 392 5.45 14.13 -5.14
CA LEU A 392 4.89 12.78 -5.05
C LEU A 392 4.04 12.57 -3.78
N GLU A 393 4.39 13.18 -2.67
CA GLU A 393 3.61 13.13 -1.41
C GLU A 393 2.28 13.88 -1.49
N GLY A 394 2.11 14.72 -2.47
CA GLY A 394 0.86 15.42 -2.72
C GLY A 394 0.87 16.91 -2.38
N ALA A 395 1.98 17.44 -1.82
CA ALA A 395 2.13 18.88 -1.62
C ALA A 395 2.07 19.60 -2.97
N LYS A 396 1.22 20.61 -3.05
CA LYS A 396 1.04 21.40 -4.27
C LYS A 396 2.26 22.25 -4.56
N VAL A 397 2.69 22.25 -5.82
CA VAL A 397 3.69 23.19 -6.35
C VAL A 397 2.97 24.38 -6.95
N THR A 398 1.97 24.13 -7.79
CA THR A 398 1.10 25.16 -8.37
C THR A 398 -0.21 24.53 -8.87
N ASP A 399 -1.29 25.30 -8.83
CA ASP A 399 -2.58 24.89 -9.37
C ASP A 399 -2.73 25.17 -10.87
N SER A 400 -1.89 26.04 -11.46
CA SER A 400 -2.07 26.53 -12.83
C SER A 400 -0.74 26.94 -13.45
N ALA A 401 0.04 25.96 -13.93
CA ALA A 401 1.23 26.19 -14.74
C ALA A 401 0.92 26.05 -16.22
N SER A 402 1.32 27.01 -17.05
CA SER A 402 1.23 26.87 -18.51
C SER A 402 2.16 25.76 -19.01
N TYR A 403 1.67 24.94 -19.94
CA TYR A 403 2.45 23.87 -20.55
C TYR A 403 3.78 24.34 -21.17
N LYS A 404 3.83 25.59 -21.67
CA LYS A 404 5.03 26.21 -22.25
C LYS A 404 6.19 26.36 -21.25
N LYS A 405 5.89 26.46 -19.94
CA LYS A 405 6.88 26.57 -18.86
C LYS A 405 7.35 25.20 -18.34
N LEU A 406 6.79 24.11 -18.85
CA LEU A 406 7.11 22.77 -18.36
C LEU A 406 8.18 22.13 -19.24
N LYS A 407 9.27 21.68 -18.61
CA LYS A 407 10.24 20.81 -19.27
C LYS A 407 9.90 19.35 -18.96
N PHE A 408 9.54 18.59 -20.00
CA PHE A 408 9.27 17.15 -19.87
C PHE A 408 10.51 16.38 -19.44
N LEU A 409 10.38 15.51 -18.44
CA LEU A 409 11.48 14.67 -17.96
C LEU A 409 11.23 13.19 -18.23
N GLU A 410 10.08 12.65 -17.80
CA GLU A 410 9.79 11.23 -17.90
C GLU A 410 8.28 10.99 -18.02
N THR A 411 7.90 10.08 -18.90
CA THR A 411 6.50 9.61 -18.99
C THR A 411 6.14 8.76 -17.79
N ALA A 412 4.95 9.01 -17.23
CA ALA A 412 4.41 8.20 -16.14
C ALA A 412 4.26 6.73 -16.54
N LYS A 413 4.88 5.87 -15.75
CA LYS A 413 4.68 4.41 -15.72
C LYS A 413 3.80 4.05 -14.52
N HIS A 414 3.58 2.77 -14.32
CA HIS A 414 2.81 2.30 -13.15
C HIS A 414 3.41 2.79 -11.81
N TYR A 415 4.74 2.81 -11.71
CA TYR A 415 5.46 3.39 -10.57
C TYR A 415 6.08 4.72 -10.99
N VAL A 416 5.85 5.74 -10.19
CA VAL A 416 6.54 7.03 -10.29
C VAL A 416 7.51 7.15 -9.13
N SER A 417 8.67 7.75 -9.38
CA SER A 417 9.77 7.85 -8.42
C SER A 417 10.22 9.30 -8.29
N GLU A 418 10.50 9.71 -7.07
CA GLU A 418 11.10 11.00 -6.72
C GLU A 418 12.40 10.73 -5.97
N ARG A 419 13.49 11.37 -6.38
CA ARG A 419 14.76 11.31 -5.67
C ARG A 419 14.80 12.40 -4.62
N ARG A 420 15.18 12.06 -3.41
CA ARG A 420 15.45 12.99 -2.32
C ARG A 420 16.85 12.81 -1.79
N ASP A 421 17.44 13.89 -1.36
CA ASP A 421 18.66 13.83 -0.58
C ASP A 421 18.27 13.44 0.85
N GLY A 422 18.72 12.26 1.26
CA GLY A 422 18.54 11.74 2.61
C GLY A 422 19.75 12.21 3.43
N SER A 423 19.62 13.32 4.14
CA SER A 423 20.53 13.53 5.26
C SER A 423 20.28 12.42 6.28
N PRO A 424 21.31 11.68 6.74
CA PRO A 424 21.12 10.82 7.91
C PRO A 424 20.57 11.72 9.02
N PRO A 425 19.54 11.29 9.78
CA PRO A 425 19.08 12.07 10.90
C PRO A 425 20.29 12.33 11.80
N THR A 426 20.59 13.60 12.01
CA THR A 426 21.59 14.03 12.97
C THR A 426 21.26 13.36 14.29
N THR A 427 22.16 12.55 14.80
CA THR A 427 22.13 12.06 16.16
C THR A 427 22.26 13.28 17.07
N GLU A 428 21.15 13.89 17.47
CA GLU A 428 21.15 14.64 18.71
C GLU A 428 21.37 13.58 19.81
N VAL A 429 22.59 13.52 20.25
CA VAL A 429 22.96 12.86 21.49
C VAL A 429 22.25 13.63 22.58
N THR A 430 21.04 13.22 22.94
CA THR A 430 20.40 13.64 24.16
C THR A 430 21.29 13.11 25.28
N GLY A 431 22.09 14.01 25.84
CA GLY A 431 22.97 13.73 26.96
C GLY A 431 22.16 13.07 28.07
N VAL A 432 22.55 11.87 28.39
CA VAL A 432 22.18 11.22 29.65
C VAL A 432 22.78 12.11 30.74
N ARG A 433 21.92 12.88 31.41
CA ARG A 433 22.29 13.48 32.68
C ARG A 433 22.32 12.35 33.72
N ALA A 434 23.43 12.25 34.33
CA ALA A 434 23.70 11.39 35.49
C ALA A 434 22.71 11.62 36.64
#